data_81b4888bdd01a52979300fcad1224309
#
_entry.id   81b4888bdd01a52979300fcad1224309
#
_cell.length_a   1.000
_cell.length_b   1.000
_cell.length_c   1.000
_cell.angle_alpha   90.00
_cell.angle_beta   90.00
_cell.angle_gamma   90.00
#
_symmetry.space_group_name_H-M   'P 1'
#
loop_
_entity.id
_entity.type
_entity.pdbx_description
1 polymer ?
#
loop_
_entity_poly.entity_id
_entity_poly.type
_entity_poly.pdbx_seq_one_letter_code
_entity_poly.pdbx_strand_id
1 'polypeptide(L)'
;TGIMLKSSEYKIDGFWYYFDENGQFVAGRWINHHNADYYYDEQGHMYYGWKQEGDKTYYLNKGNGKKVIGEKKIDGFWYYFNENGEMATGWSQHNDHMYYYQANGQMTYGEAKIDGHWYYFKEKSGIMATGWSKHNNHTYYYQLNGWMTYGEKKIDGKWYYFHERTGVMATGWSKHNGHTY
;
A
#
# COMPACT_ATOMS: atom_id res chain seq x y z
N THR A 1 10.95 46.00 22.11
CA THR A 1 11.19 44.69 22.75
C THR A 1 10.60 43.61 21.85
N GLY A 2 11.48 42.91 21.10
CA GLY A 2 11.05 41.80 20.25
C GLY A 2 10.60 40.59 21.08
N ILE A 3 9.50 39.93 20.70
CA ILE A 3 9.06 38.69 21.32
C ILE A 3 9.88 37.56 20.70
N MET A 4 10.52 36.74 21.53
CA MET A 4 11.23 35.53 21.06
C MET A 4 10.22 34.50 20.62
N LEU A 5 10.30 34.04 19.35
CA LEU A 5 9.54 32.93 18.82
C LEU A 5 10.12 31.64 19.40
N LYS A 6 9.30 30.77 20.00
CA LYS A 6 9.75 29.50 20.57
C LYS A 6 8.63 28.48 20.72
N SER A 7 9.03 27.21 20.74
CA SER A 7 8.17 26.03 20.98
C SER A 7 6.93 25.99 20.07
N SER A 8 7.02 26.53 18.85
CA SER A 8 5.87 26.62 17.97
C SER A 8 6.28 26.85 16.49
N GLU A 9 5.29 26.71 15.62
CA GLU A 9 5.41 27.01 14.19
C GLU A 9 5.06 28.47 13.91
N TYR A 10 5.81 29.07 13.02
CA TYR A 10 5.58 30.42 12.53
C TYR A 10 5.76 30.49 11.02
N LYS A 11 4.89 31.24 10.36
CA LYS A 11 5.00 31.50 8.93
C LYS A 11 5.75 32.81 8.70
N ILE A 12 6.91 32.72 8.04
CA ILE A 12 7.77 33.88 7.74
C ILE A 12 8.08 33.83 6.23
N ASP A 13 7.82 34.92 5.52
CA ASP A 13 8.07 35.07 4.06
C ASP A 13 7.48 33.90 3.21
N GLY A 14 6.31 33.39 3.64
CA GLY A 14 5.59 32.33 2.92
C GLY A 14 5.96 30.90 3.35
N PHE A 15 7.00 30.69 4.13
CA PHE A 15 7.46 29.39 4.60
C PHE A 15 7.11 29.18 6.07
N TRP A 16 6.81 27.92 6.45
CA TRP A 16 6.62 27.52 7.83
C TRP A 16 7.94 27.08 8.45
N TYR A 17 8.25 27.59 9.63
CA TYR A 17 9.42 27.27 10.48
C TYR A 17 8.95 26.77 11.82
N TYR A 18 9.68 25.85 12.45
CA TYR A 18 9.51 25.50 13.83
C TYR A 18 10.66 26.05 14.66
N PHE A 19 10.35 26.77 15.74
CA PHE A 19 11.32 27.26 16.68
C PHE A 19 11.30 26.41 17.94
N ASP A 20 12.46 25.96 18.40
CA ASP A 20 12.62 25.18 19.61
C ASP A 20 12.42 26.05 20.87
N GLU A 21 12.62 25.44 22.07
CA GLU A 21 12.47 26.11 23.34
C GLU A 21 13.47 27.26 23.56
N ASN A 22 14.58 27.23 22.85
CA ASN A 22 15.64 28.27 22.93
C ASN A 22 15.45 29.36 21.86
N GLY A 23 14.38 29.29 21.07
CA GLY A 23 14.11 30.21 19.97
C GLY A 23 15.00 30.04 18.73
N GLN A 24 15.63 28.87 18.59
CA GLN A 24 16.37 28.50 17.39
C GLN A 24 15.43 27.77 16.41
N PHE A 25 15.46 28.12 15.12
CA PHE A 25 14.69 27.37 14.14
C PHE A 25 15.31 25.99 13.89
N VAL A 26 14.45 25.01 13.70
CA VAL A 26 14.84 23.63 13.42
C VAL A 26 15.13 23.47 11.93
N ALA A 27 16.26 22.81 11.58
CA ALA A 27 16.62 22.51 10.20
C ALA A 27 17.19 21.09 10.07
N GLY A 28 17.01 20.48 8.89
CA GLY A 28 17.60 19.19 8.53
C GLY A 28 17.10 17.99 9.34
N ARG A 29 15.95 18.08 10.02
CA ARG A 29 15.50 17.00 10.91
C ARG A 29 13.99 16.89 11.08
N TRP A 30 13.57 15.72 11.59
CA TRP A 30 12.21 15.44 12.04
C TRP A 30 11.92 16.08 13.38
N ILE A 31 10.71 16.59 13.54
CA ILE A 31 10.17 17.10 14.79
C ILE A 31 8.78 16.55 15.03
N ASN A 32 8.54 16.02 16.23
CA ASN A 32 7.20 15.67 16.69
C ASN A 32 6.60 16.85 17.45
N HIS A 33 5.49 17.35 16.98
CA HIS A 33 4.66 18.33 17.69
C HIS A 33 3.19 18.18 17.28
N HIS A 34 2.27 18.61 18.14
CA HIS A 34 0.83 18.44 17.93
C HIS A 34 0.43 16.98 17.55
N ASN A 35 1.08 15.98 18.17
CA ASN A 35 0.88 14.55 17.95
C ASN A 35 1.08 14.13 16.48
N ALA A 36 1.98 14.77 15.77
CA ALA A 36 2.37 14.40 14.41
C ALA A 36 3.85 14.70 14.17
N ASP A 37 4.45 13.95 13.25
CA ASP A 37 5.81 14.20 12.80
C ASP A 37 5.80 15.10 11.58
N TYR A 38 6.77 16.02 11.56
CA TYR A 38 7.06 16.94 10.47
C TYR A 38 8.55 16.90 10.18
N TYR A 39 8.93 17.19 8.95
CA TYR A 39 10.31 17.37 8.58
C TYR A 39 10.55 18.83 8.16
N TYR A 40 11.64 19.40 8.63
CA TYR A 40 12.12 20.71 8.23
C TYR A 40 13.43 20.53 7.44
N ASP A 41 13.49 21.12 6.25
CA ASP A 41 14.66 21.01 5.36
C ASP A 41 15.90 21.74 5.94
N GLU A 42 17.01 21.70 5.21
CA GLU A 42 18.28 22.33 5.63
C GLU A 42 18.18 23.84 5.78
N GLN A 43 17.17 24.47 5.18
CA GLN A 43 16.85 25.89 5.30
C GLN A 43 15.85 26.16 6.45
N GLY A 44 15.39 25.12 7.12
CA GLY A 44 14.39 25.20 8.20
C GLY A 44 12.96 25.33 7.70
N HIS A 45 12.70 25.17 6.39
CA HIS A 45 11.35 25.19 5.87
C HIS A 45 10.64 23.88 6.12
N MET A 46 9.36 23.92 6.51
CA MET A 46 8.51 22.72 6.58
C MET A 46 8.47 22.04 5.22
N TYR A 47 8.77 20.76 5.20
CA TYR A 47 8.83 19.94 4.00
C TYR A 47 7.46 19.34 3.65
N TYR A 48 7.20 19.16 2.36
CA TYR A 48 5.96 18.60 1.82
C TYR A 48 6.26 17.61 0.69
N GLY A 49 5.40 16.61 0.54
CA GLY A 49 5.52 15.63 -0.54
C GLY A 49 6.43 14.45 -0.18
N TRP A 50 7.00 13.84 -1.21
CA TRP A 50 7.82 12.64 -1.08
C TRP A 50 9.21 12.97 -0.49
N LYS A 51 9.62 12.19 0.51
CA LYS A 51 10.93 12.29 1.14
C LYS A 51 11.60 10.92 1.19
N GLN A 52 12.81 10.86 0.64
CA GLN A 52 13.68 9.69 0.70
C GLN A 52 14.72 9.88 1.81
N GLU A 53 14.91 8.85 2.65
CA GLU A 53 15.99 8.75 3.63
C GLU A 53 16.57 7.34 3.60
N GLY A 54 17.78 7.18 3.05
CA GLY A 54 18.36 5.87 2.82
C GLY A 54 17.46 5.01 1.91
N ASP A 55 17.07 3.85 2.38
CA ASP A 55 16.16 2.90 1.71
C ASP A 55 14.66 3.16 2.02
N LYS A 56 14.36 4.13 2.89
CA LYS A 56 13.01 4.44 3.33
C LYS A 56 12.42 5.64 2.59
N THR A 57 11.14 5.52 2.27
CA THR A 57 10.38 6.59 1.62
C THR A 57 9.22 7.00 2.52
N TYR A 58 9.05 8.29 2.70
CA TYR A 58 8.00 8.93 3.48
C TYR A 58 7.19 9.87 2.61
N TYR A 59 6.02 10.24 3.09
CA TYR A 59 5.22 11.28 2.46
C TYR A 59 4.71 12.29 3.50
N LEU A 60 5.06 13.56 3.27
CA LEU A 60 4.56 14.68 4.07
C LEU A 60 3.36 15.28 3.35
N ASN A 61 2.22 15.37 4.02
CA ASN A 61 0.96 15.83 3.43
C ASN A 61 1.12 17.26 2.87
N LYS A 62 0.82 17.42 1.57
CA LYS A 62 0.95 18.71 0.87
C LYS A 62 0.16 19.86 1.48
N GLY A 63 -0.93 19.56 2.21
CA GLY A 63 -1.79 20.59 2.81
C GLY A 63 -1.36 21.06 4.20
N ASN A 64 -0.63 20.21 4.96
CA ASN A 64 -0.32 20.53 6.38
C ASN A 64 1.05 20.04 6.86
N GLY A 65 1.89 19.46 5.99
CA GLY A 65 3.24 19.00 6.35
C GLY A 65 3.31 17.74 7.23
N LYS A 66 2.18 17.18 7.68
CA LYS A 66 2.18 15.99 8.56
C LYS A 66 2.70 14.76 7.83
N LYS A 67 3.56 13.99 8.49
CA LYS A 67 3.95 12.66 8.02
C LYS A 67 2.71 11.75 7.91
N VAL A 68 2.56 11.10 6.77
CA VAL A 68 1.43 10.20 6.51
C VAL A 68 1.70 8.84 7.12
N ILE A 69 0.67 8.26 7.76
CA ILE A 69 0.61 6.90 8.27
C ILE A 69 -0.69 6.27 7.74
N GLY A 70 -0.67 4.96 7.47
CA GLY A 70 -1.82 4.23 6.93
C GLY A 70 -1.99 4.43 5.42
N GLU A 71 -3.20 4.15 4.93
CA GLU A 71 -3.51 4.27 3.51
C GLU A 71 -3.67 5.73 3.07
N LYS A 72 -3.09 6.05 1.93
CA LYS A 72 -3.18 7.38 1.33
C LYS A 72 -3.25 7.31 -0.18
N LYS A 73 -4.21 8.01 -0.77
CA LYS A 73 -4.26 8.23 -2.22
C LYS A 73 -3.43 9.47 -2.57
N ILE A 74 -2.43 9.28 -3.44
CA ILE A 74 -1.51 10.33 -3.89
C ILE A 74 -1.45 10.27 -5.42
N ASP A 75 -1.74 11.37 -6.08
CA ASP A 75 -1.71 11.53 -7.54
C ASP A 75 -2.43 10.38 -8.30
N GLY A 76 -3.58 9.92 -7.75
CA GLY A 76 -4.44 8.89 -8.34
C GLY A 76 -4.18 7.46 -7.89
N PHE A 77 -3.04 7.16 -7.23
CA PHE A 77 -2.65 5.83 -6.77
C PHE A 77 -2.75 5.70 -5.26
N TRP A 78 -3.06 4.48 -4.78
CA TRP A 78 -3.06 4.18 -3.35
C TRP A 78 -1.70 3.67 -2.90
N TYR A 79 -1.27 4.15 -1.73
CA TYR A 79 -0.05 3.79 -1.00
C TYR A 79 -0.42 3.42 0.42
N TYR A 80 0.43 2.65 1.06
CA TYR A 80 0.36 2.39 2.50
C TYR A 80 1.67 2.78 3.17
N PHE A 81 1.54 3.46 4.29
CA PHE A 81 2.66 3.84 5.14
C PHE A 81 2.48 3.16 6.49
N ASN A 82 3.49 2.41 6.95
CA ASN A 82 3.44 1.70 8.21
C ASN A 82 3.35 2.67 9.41
N GLU A 83 3.35 2.14 10.64
CA GLU A 83 3.25 2.94 11.87
C GLU A 83 4.40 3.95 12.03
N ASN A 84 5.56 3.68 11.42
CA ASN A 84 6.69 4.60 11.38
C ASN A 84 6.57 5.64 10.24
N GLY A 85 5.55 5.54 9.39
CA GLY A 85 5.35 6.36 8.20
C GLY A 85 6.20 5.93 7.00
N GLU A 86 6.81 4.73 7.04
CA GLU A 86 7.60 4.19 5.94
C GLU A 86 6.69 3.60 4.87
N MET A 87 6.89 3.95 3.60
CA MET A 87 6.11 3.45 2.47
C MET A 87 6.29 1.94 2.32
N ALA A 88 5.18 1.22 2.25
CA ALA A 88 5.19 -0.22 2.01
C ALA A 88 5.55 -0.55 0.56
N THR A 89 6.34 -1.61 0.38
CA THR A 89 6.60 -2.28 -0.90
C THR A 89 6.51 -3.79 -0.68
N GLY A 90 6.17 -4.56 -1.72
CA GLY A 90 5.98 -6.01 -1.58
C GLY A 90 4.71 -6.36 -0.80
N TRP A 91 4.74 -7.51 -0.13
CA TRP A 91 3.61 -7.99 0.67
C TRP A 91 3.40 -7.14 1.92
N SER A 92 2.15 -6.78 2.19
CA SER A 92 1.78 -6.02 3.38
C SER A 92 0.44 -6.51 3.93
N GLN A 93 0.39 -6.73 5.24
CA GLN A 93 -0.85 -7.08 5.94
C GLN A 93 -1.28 -5.89 6.81
N HIS A 94 -2.48 -5.42 6.58
CA HIS A 94 -3.13 -4.41 7.41
C HIS A 94 -4.66 -4.53 7.28
N ASN A 95 -5.40 -4.00 8.24
CA ASN A 95 -6.88 -4.11 8.28
C ASN A 95 -7.38 -5.56 8.09
N ASP A 96 -6.68 -6.55 8.64
CA ASP A 96 -6.95 -8.00 8.53
C ASP A 96 -6.92 -8.57 7.10
N HIS A 97 -6.31 -7.85 6.15
CA HIS A 97 -6.20 -8.27 4.76
C HIS A 97 -4.77 -8.24 4.25
N MET A 98 -4.50 -9.06 3.24
CA MET A 98 -3.23 -9.06 2.50
C MET A 98 -3.32 -8.18 1.26
N TYR A 99 -2.28 -7.42 1.03
CA TYR A 99 -2.08 -6.54 -0.12
C TYR A 99 -0.70 -6.75 -0.73
N TYR A 100 -0.50 -6.29 -1.93
CA TYR A 100 0.82 -6.22 -2.54
C TYR A 100 1.06 -4.82 -3.11
N TYR A 101 2.16 -4.21 -2.72
CA TYR A 101 2.60 -2.92 -3.21
C TYR A 101 3.78 -3.10 -4.15
N GLN A 102 3.72 -2.47 -5.31
CA GLN A 102 4.79 -2.51 -6.29
C GLN A 102 6.08 -1.87 -5.73
N ALA A 103 7.21 -2.03 -6.42
CA ALA A 103 8.49 -1.43 -5.99
C ALA A 103 8.43 0.11 -5.85
N ASN A 104 7.53 0.76 -6.59
CA ASN A 104 7.27 2.19 -6.48
C ASN A 104 6.24 2.55 -5.38
N GLY A 105 5.81 1.58 -4.57
CA GLY A 105 4.84 1.74 -3.48
C GLY A 105 3.37 1.75 -3.91
N GLN A 106 3.06 1.68 -5.19
CA GLN A 106 1.66 1.67 -5.66
C GLN A 106 0.97 0.36 -5.34
N MET A 107 -0.26 0.43 -4.80
CA MET A 107 -1.09 -0.75 -4.53
C MET A 107 -1.41 -1.49 -5.83
N THR A 108 -1.31 -2.81 -5.80
CA THR A 108 -1.61 -3.70 -6.94
C THR A 108 -3.09 -4.02 -7.00
N TYR A 109 -3.63 -4.06 -8.21
CA TYR A 109 -5.01 -4.45 -8.53
C TYR A 109 -5.03 -5.44 -9.69
N GLY A 110 -6.10 -6.24 -9.78
CA GLY A 110 -6.28 -7.22 -10.84
C GLY A 110 -5.36 -8.44 -10.67
N GLU A 111 -5.10 -9.11 -11.78
CA GLU A 111 -4.21 -10.27 -11.79
C GLU A 111 -2.74 -9.82 -11.77
N ALA A 112 -1.94 -10.47 -10.94
CA ALA A 112 -0.50 -10.24 -10.88
C ALA A 112 0.26 -11.55 -10.66
N LYS A 113 1.40 -11.70 -11.33
CA LYS A 113 2.32 -12.82 -11.11
C LYS A 113 3.45 -12.37 -10.20
N ILE A 114 3.53 -12.99 -9.01
CA ILE A 114 4.52 -12.66 -7.98
C ILE A 114 5.22 -13.99 -7.60
N ASP A 115 6.52 -14.02 -7.66
CA ASP A 115 7.37 -15.18 -7.31
C ASP A 115 6.90 -16.48 -8.00
N GLY A 116 6.52 -16.38 -9.29
CA GLY A 116 6.10 -17.51 -10.10
C GLY A 116 4.63 -17.91 -9.99
N HIS A 117 3.86 -17.37 -9.02
CA HIS A 117 2.46 -17.68 -8.79
C HIS A 117 1.54 -16.53 -9.21
N TRP A 118 0.35 -16.86 -9.73
CA TRP A 118 -0.67 -15.89 -10.04
C TRP A 118 -1.57 -15.63 -8.85
N TYR A 119 -1.85 -14.34 -8.61
CA TYR A 119 -2.75 -13.81 -7.58
C TYR A 119 -3.79 -12.92 -8.24
N TYR A 120 -4.87 -12.65 -7.53
CA TYR A 120 -5.83 -11.62 -7.91
C TYR A 120 -6.04 -10.66 -6.74
N PHE A 121 -5.88 -9.39 -7.02
CA PHE A 121 -6.15 -8.30 -6.08
C PHE A 121 -7.44 -7.60 -6.50
N LYS A 122 -8.42 -7.55 -5.62
CA LYS A 122 -9.75 -7.00 -5.93
C LYS A 122 -9.64 -5.56 -6.45
N GLU A 123 -10.21 -5.28 -7.62
CA GLU A 123 -10.04 -4.00 -8.33
C GLU A 123 -10.48 -2.76 -7.55
N LYS A 124 -11.44 -2.89 -6.62
CA LYS A 124 -11.93 -1.76 -5.82
C LYS A 124 -11.17 -1.54 -4.51
N SER A 125 -10.53 -2.58 -3.97
CA SER A 125 -9.94 -2.56 -2.63
C SER A 125 -8.46 -2.93 -2.58
N GLY A 126 -7.90 -3.55 -3.62
CA GLY A 126 -6.54 -4.10 -3.59
C GLY A 126 -6.36 -5.33 -2.70
N ILE A 127 -7.42 -5.83 -2.07
CA ILE A 127 -7.36 -7.00 -1.19
C ILE A 127 -7.05 -8.26 -2.00
N MET A 128 -6.06 -9.04 -1.57
CA MET A 128 -5.75 -10.34 -2.14
C MET A 128 -6.95 -11.27 -2.06
N ALA A 129 -7.35 -11.85 -3.18
CA ALA A 129 -8.45 -12.81 -3.24
C ALA A 129 -8.05 -14.17 -2.69
N THR A 130 -8.95 -14.79 -1.93
CA THR A 130 -8.92 -16.20 -1.53
C THR A 130 -10.29 -16.82 -1.76
N GLY A 131 -10.34 -18.13 -1.99
CA GLY A 131 -11.59 -18.82 -2.29
C GLY A 131 -12.11 -18.51 -3.71
N TRP A 132 -13.40 -18.59 -3.88
CA TRP A 132 -14.05 -18.33 -5.17
C TRP A 132 -13.98 -16.86 -5.55
N SER A 133 -13.58 -16.59 -6.80
CA SER A 133 -13.52 -15.24 -7.35
C SER A 133 -14.05 -15.21 -8.78
N LYS A 134 -14.81 -14.17 -9.11
CA LYS A 134 -15.33 -13.96 -10.47
C LYS A 134 -14.83 -12.61 -10.98
N HIS A 135 -14.06 -12.66 -12.05
CA HIS A 135 -13.56 -11.47 -12.76
C HIS A 135 -13.36 -11.83 -14.25
N ASN A 136 -13.26 -10.83 -15.11
CA ASN A 136 -13.12 -11.02 -16.57
C ASN A 136 -14.15 -12.01 -17.17
N ASN A 137 -15.38 -12.03 -16.62
CA ASN A 137 -16.46 -12.97 -16.97
C ASN A 137 -16.16 -14.45 -16.73
N HIS A 138 -15.10 -14.79 -15.99
CA HIS A 138 -14.71 -16.14 -15.64
C HIS A 138 -14.72 -16.37 -14.14
N THR A 139 -14.80 -17.64 -13.73
CA THR A 139 -14.74 -18.07 -12.34
C THR A 139 -13.38 -18.73 -12.08
N TYR A 140 -12.77 -18.37 -10.97
CA TYR A 140 -11.47 -18.85 -10.49
C TYR A 140 -11.58 -19.31 -9.04
N TYR A 141 -10.61 -20.05 -8.57
CA TYR A 141 -10.44 -20.34 -7.16
C TYR A 141 -9.01 -20.05 -6.73
N TYR A 142 -8.88 -19.21 -5.70
CA TYR A 142 -7.60 -18.85 -5.09
C TYR A 142 -7.45 -19.59 -3.77
N GLN A 143 -6.30 -20.23 -3.54
CA GLN A 143 -6.01 -20.94 -2.31
C GLN A 143 -5.91 -19.95 -1.14
N LEU A 144 -5.83 -20.45 0.11
CA LEU A 144 -5.71 -19.58 1.28
C LEU A 144 -4.46 -18.69 1.28
N ASN A 145 -3.39 -19.14 0.61
CA ASN A 145 -2.19 -18.34 0.38
C ASN A 145 -2.30 -17.38 -0.82
N GLY A 146 -3.47 -17.28 -1.45
CA GLY A 146 -3.74 -16.42 -2.60
C GLY A 146 -3.35 -17.02 -3.96
N TRP A 147 -2.76 -18.20 -4.03
CA TRP A 147 -2.36 -18.78 -5.32
C TRP A 147 -3.55 -19.21 -6.15
N MET A 148 -3.54 -18.85 -7.43
CA MET A 148 -4.51 -19.32 -8.41
C MET A 148 -4.45 -20.85 -8.52
N THR A 149 -5.60 -21.51 -8.55
CA THR A 149 -5.71 -22.97 -8.69
C THR A 149 -5.73 -23.37 -10.16
N TYR A 150 -5.05 -24.47 -10.45
CA TYR A 150 -5.00 -25.13 -11.77
C TYR A 150 -5.29 -26.61 -11.64
N GLY A 151 -5.77 -27.24 -12.73
CA GLY A 151 -6.07 -28.65 -12.76
C GLY A 151 -7.27 -29.04 -11.90
N GLU A 152 -7.27 -30.26 -11.38
CA GLU A 152 -8.34 -30.80 -10.56
C GLU A 152 -8.22 -30.34 -9.12
N LYS A 153 -9.31 -29.90 -8.51
CA LYS A 153 -9.38 -29.50 -7.11
C LYS A 153 -10.69 -29.93 -6.48
N LYS A 154 -10.61 -30.58 -5.33
CA LYS A 154 -11.79 -30.85 -4.51
C LYS A 154 -12.05 -29.67 -3.56
N ILE A 155 -13.23 -29.06 -3.65
CA ILE A 155 -13.65 -27.91 -2.83
C ILE A 155 -15.03 -28.23 -2.26
N ASP A 156 -15.20 -28.16 -0.97
CA ASP A 156 -16.45 -28.46 -0.25
C ASP A 156 -17.09 -29.80 -0.67
N GLY A 157 -16.25 -30.82 -0.84
CA GLY A 157 -16.66 -32.18 -1.19
C GLY A 157 -16.91 -32.42 -2.67
N LYS A 158 -16.92 -31.40 -3.54
CA LYS A 158 -17.13 -31.50 -4.98
C LYS A 158 -15.83 -31.32 -5.75
N TRP A 159 -15.69 -32.03 -6.87
CA TRP A 159 -14.56 -31.88 -7.78
C TRP A 159 -14.83 -30.79 -8.80
N TYR A 160 -13.79 -29.98 -9.06
CA TYR A 160 -13.77 -28.94 -10.08
C TYR A 160 -12.51 -29.08 -10.91
N TYR A 161 -12.55 -28.62 -12.16
CA TYR A 161 -11.39 -28.54 -13.04
C TYR A 161 -11.12 -27.08 -13.42
N PHE A 162 -9.88 -26.66 -13.26
CA PHE A 162 -9.40 -25.34 -13.63
C PHE A 162 -8.36 -25.49 -14.76
N HIS A 163 -8.52 -24.76 -15.84
CA HIS A 163 -7.63 -24.85 -16.99
C HIS A 163 -6.17 -24.61 -16.59
N GLU A 164 -5.27 -25.52 -16.98
CA GLU A 164 -3.87 -25.54 -16.54
C GLU A 164 -3.06 -24.28 -16.93
N ARG A 165 -3.46 -23.57 -17.98
CA ARG A 165 -2.79 -22.35 -18.44
C ARG A 165 -3.44 -21.06 -17.95
N THR A 166 -4.75 -21.06 -17.69
CA THR A 166 -5.52 -19.84 -17.42
C THR A 166 -6.12 -19.81 -16.02
N GLY A 167 -6.23 -20.95 -15.32
CA GLY A 167 -6.90 -21.07 -14.04
C GLY A 167 -8.42 -20.87 -14.09
N VAL A 168 -9.00 -20.72 -15.28
CA VAL A 168 -10.45 -20.56 -15.47
C VAL A 168 -11.16 -21.86 -15.13
N MET A 169 -12.19 -21.81 -14.30
CA MET A 169 -13.03 -22.97 -13.99
C MET A 169 -13.74 -23.44 -15.27
N ALA A 170 -13.63 -24.74 -15.58
CA ALA A 170 -14.38 -25.34 -16.66
C ALA A 170 -15.89 -25.30 -16.35
N THR A 171 -16.70 -25.05 -17.39
CA THR A 171 -18.15 -25.06 -17.34
C THR A 171 -18.71 -26.02 -18.38
N GLY A 172 -19.77 -26.73 -18.06
CA GLY A 172 -20.32 -27.79 -18.90
C GLY A 172 -19.52 -29.10 -18.77
N TRP A 173 -19.80 -30.05 -19.65
CA TRP A 173 -19.12 -31.34 -19.62
C TRP A 173 -17.70 -31.23 -20.17
N SER A 174 -16.72 -31.40 -19.30
CA SER A 174 -15.27 -31.43 -19.65
C SER A 174 -14.70 -32.78 -19.28
N LYS A 175 -13.87 -33.36 -20.16
CA LYS A 175 -13.13 -34.59 -19.87
C LYS A 175 -11.66 -34.27 -19.61
N HIS A 176 -11.17 -34.73 -18.48
CA HIS A 176 -9.76 -34.62 -18.10
C HIS A 176 -9.37 -35.91 -17.36
N ASN A 177 -8.23 -36.52 -17.73
CA ASN A 177 -7.71 -37.77 -17.13
C ASN A 177 -8.76 -38.88 -16.99
N GLY A 178 -9.68 -39.04 -17.97
CA GLY A 178 -10.72 -40.04 -17.94
C GLY A 178 -11.94 -39.71 -17.08
N HIS A 179 -11.94 -38.58 -16.37
CA HIS A 179 -13.07 -38.08 -15.60
C HIS A 179 -13.87 -37.02 -16.36
N THR A 180 -15.15 -36.95 -16.08
CA THR A 180 -16.05 -35.92 -16.63
C THR A 180 -16.50 -34.98 -15.52
N TYR A 181 -16.39 -33.71 -15.74
CA TYR A 181 -16.68 -32.62 -14.79
C TYR A 181 -17.80 -31.74 -15.28
#